data_b375b8577db7250118eaf18a9ff0debc
#
_entry.id   b375b8577db7250118eaf18a9ff0debc
#
_cell.length_a   1.000
_cell.length_b   1.000
_cell.length_c   1.000
_cell.angle_alpha   90.00
_cell.angle_beta   90.00
_cell.angle_gamma   90.00
#
_symmetry.space_group_name_H-M   'P 1'
#
loop_
_entity.id
_entity.type
_entity.pdbx_description
1 polymer ?
#
loop_
_entity_poly.entity_id
_entity_poly.type
_entity_poly.pdbx_seq_one_letter_code
_entity_poly.pdbx_strand_id
1 'polypeptide(L)'
;VDEKILLGFFLRELGEEDNDVSYVDGFAVKVDGFAESWAKMPFHTYADLGWRAVAAALSDLLVKFAVPKAVLSSITAPDAQRAREVFDGIREAAAHFGVRYLGGDLNQGREAVVDVVAIGAAPARIGRRPRPGHVLIAPPLFGYTGLAFLAFKEAGRSPAVAKGVSWLKRPTLDWPKPPPPDCVSASMDSSDGIADVLWTMARGVDIVLERLPAPEEVVSEALSLGVDPEEVVLNAGEEFLPIFAVDPRCVPDGYVAFARVVEGEGKVYYRGKELRFRGWAYFRSP
;
A
#
# COMPACT_ATOMS: atom_id res chain seq x y z
N VAL A 1 -10.88 -17.70 9.51
CA VAL A 1 -9.44 -17.60 9.15
C VAL A 1 -9.32 -16.39 8.29
N ASP A 2 -8.56 -15.38 8.71
CA ASP A 2 -8.32 -14.22 7.86
C ASP A 2 -7.20 -14.47 6.84
N GLU A 3 -7.12 -13.60 5.85
CA GLU A 3 -6.15 -13.64 4.76
C GLU A 3 -4.71 -13.79 5.24
N LYS A 4 -4.31 -13.02 6.26
CA LYS A 4 -2.91 -12.98 6.73
C LYS A 4 -2.48 -14.27 7.41
N ILE A 5 -3.40 -14.93 8.10
CA ILE A 5 -3.15 -16.26 8.68
C ILE A 5 -2.96 -17.27 7.54
N LEU A 6 -3.80 -17.20 6.50
CA LEU A 6 -3.75 -18.11 5.37
C LEU A 6 -2.48 -17.92 4.53
N LEU A 7 -2.11 -16.67 4.22
CA LEU A 7 -0.86 -16.35 3.55
C LEU A 7 0.37 -16.80 4.35
N GLY A 8 0.37 -16.56 5.66
CA GLY A 8 1.43 -17.03 6.54
C GLY A 8 1.56 -18.56 6.58
N PHE A 9 0.47 -19.29 6.40
CA PHE A 9 0.51 -20.74 6.22
C PHE A 9 1.15 -21.12 4.87
N PHE A 10 0.70 -20.52 3.77
CA PHE A 10 1.25 -20.80 2.43
C PHE A 10 2.75 -20.51 2.34
N LEU A 11 3.20 -19.37 2.86
CA LEU A 11 4.61 -19.01 2.84
C LEU A 11 5.48 -19.99 3.64
N ARG A 12 5.00 -20.47 4.79
CA ARG A 12 5.70 -21.51 5.57
C ARG A 12 5.82 -22.83 4.81
N GLU A 13 4.76 -23.26 4.13
CA GLU A 13 4.79 -24.49 3.32
C GLU A 13 5.79 -24.37 2.14
N LEU A 14 5.98 -23.15 1.61
CA LEU A 14 6.92 -22.87 0.54
C LEU A 14 8.35 -22.60 1.04
N GLY A 15 8.56 -22.45 2.35
CA GLY A 15 9.84 -22.03 2.91
C GLY A 15 10.24 -20.59 2.57
N GLU A 16 9.24 -19.73 2.26
CA GLU A 16 9.43 -18.34 1.89
C GLU A 16 9.19 -17.39 3.07
N GLU A 17 9.82 -16.22 3.02
CA GLU A 17 9.65 -15.16 4.02
C GLU A 17 8.41 -14.31 3.72
N ASP A 18 7.72 -13.86 4.77
CA ASP A 18 6.66 -12.87 4.69
C ASP A 18 7.25 -11.48 4.38
N ASN A 19 7.18 -11.09 3.11
CA ASN A 19 7.70 -9.81 2.61
C ASN A 19 6.76 -9.25 1.52
N ASP A 20 6.96 -7.98 1.14
CA ASP A 20 6.18 -7.35 0.06
C ASP A 20 6.53 -7.95 -1.30
N VAL A 21 7.76 -8.42 -1.46
CA VAL A 21 8.26 -9.01 -2.70
C VAL A 21 8.98 -10.34 -2.42
N SER A 22 9.00 -11.23 -3.42
CA SER A 22 9.90 -12.38 -3.45
C SER A 22 11.18 -12.02 -4.19
N TYR A 23 12.33 -12.54 -3.72
CA TYR A 23 13.62 -12.29 -4.33
C TYR A 23 14.14 -13.53 -5.02
N VAL A 24 14.48 -13.42 -6.32
CA VAL A 24 15.06 -14.49 -7.12
C VAL A 24 16.15 -13.93 -8.04
N ASP A 25 17.36 -14.50 -7.99
CA ASP A 25 18.47 -14.19 -8.90
C ASP A 25 18.77 -12.69 -9.09
N GLY A 26 18.71 -11.91 -8.02
CA GLY A 26 18.93 -10.45 -8.06
C GLY A 26 17.74 -9.63 -8.52
N PHE A 27 16.59 -10.25 -8.70
CA PHE A 27 15.34 -9.58 -8.98
C PHE A 27 14.39 -9.61 -7.78
N ALA A 28 13.58 -8.57 -7.65
CA ALA A 28 12.37 -8.57 -6.86
C ALA A 28 11.18 -8.83 -7.78
N VAL A 29 10.29 -9.70 -7.36
CA VAL A 29 9.07 -10.07 -8.08
C VAL A 29 7.88 -9.91 -7.15
N LYS A 30 6.81 -9.32 -7.65
CA LYS A 30 5.53 -9.16 -6.95
C LYS A 30 4.38 -9.51 -7.88
N VAL A 31 3.37 -10.17 -7.35
CA VAL A 31 2.05 -10.25 -7.96
C VAL A 31 1.05 -9.52 -7.06
N ASP A 32 0.25 -8.66 -7.67
CA ASP A 32 -0.85 -7.95 -7.00
C ASP A 32 -2.03 -7.78 -7.95
N GLY A 33 -3.24 -7.62 -7.41
CA GLY A 33 -4.40 -7.51 -8.25
C GLY A 33 -5.70 -7.21 -7.52
N PHE A 34 -6.75 -7.06 -8.31
CA PHE A 34 -8.07 -6.65 -7.83
C PHE A 34 -9.19 -7.43 -8.51
N ALA A 35 -10.18 -7.82 -7.69
CA ALA A 35 -11.48 -8.27 -8.17
C ALA A 35 -12.49 -7.11 -8.13
N GLU A 36 -13.27 -6.94 -9.21
CA GLU A 36 -14.25 -5.86 -9.36
C GLU A 36 -15.19 -5.75 -8.16
N SER A 37 -15.73 -6.87 -7.69
CA SER A 37 -16.72 -6.92 -6.61
C SER A 37 -16.21 -6.36 -5.27
N TRP A 38 -14.90 -6.36 -5.05
CA TRP A 38 -14.27 -5.88 -3.80
C TRP A 38 -13.57 -4.54 -3.94
N ALA A 39 -12.97 -4.28 -5.10
CA ALA A 39 -12.05 -3.15 -5.25
C ALA A 39 -12.61 -2.00 -6.10
N LYS A 40 -13.73 -2.20 -6.82
CA LYS A 40 -14.29 -1.17 -7.70
C LYS A 40 -15.36 -0.35 -7.01
N MET A 41 -14.99 0.84 -6.55
CA MET A 41 -15.94 1.84 -6.05
C MET A 41 -16.80 2.42 -7.19
N PRO A 42 -17.97 3.03 -6.89
CA PRO A 42 -18.87 3.57 -7.92
C PRO A 42 -18.25 4.61 -8.86
N PHE A 43 -17.21 5.29 -8.42
CA PHE A 43 -16.48 6.30 -9.20
C PHE A 43 -15.34 5.74 -10.06
N HIS A 44 -15.01 4.45 -9.92
CA HIS A 44 -13.95 3.80 -10.71
C HIS A 44 -14.45 3.34 -12.07
N THR A 45 -13.62 3.53 -13.09
CA THR A 45 -13.74 2.88 -14.41
C THR A 45 -12.98 1.54 -14.40
N TYR A 46 -13.12 0.73 -15.44
CA TYR A 46 -12.29 -0.47 -15.61
C TYR A 46 -10.83 -0.12 -15.96
N ALA A 47 -10.58 1.02 -16.61
CA ALA A 47 -9.23 1.53 -16.81
C ALA A 47 -8.56 1.89 -15.47
N ASP A 48 -9.29 2.47 -14.52
CA ASP A 48 -8.77 2.75 -13.19
C ASP A 48 -8.39 1.44 -12.44
N LEU A 49 -9.15 0.36 -12.64
CA LEU A 49 -8.83 -0.94 -12.05
C LEU A 49 -7.48 -1.47 -12.58
N GLY A 50 -7.26 -1.39 -13.90
CA GLY A 50 -5.99 -1.76 -14.53
C GLY A 50 -4.81 -0.89 -14.06
N TRP A 51 -5.02 0.44 -13.96
CA TRP A 51 -4.02 1.37 -13.45
C TRP A 51 -3.59 1.03 -12.02
N ARG A 52 -4.58 0.83 -11.14
CA ARG A 52 -4.34 0.53 -9.71
C ARG A 52 -3.56 -0.77 -9.53
N ALA A 53 -3.86 -1.81 -10.29
CA ALA A 53 -3.15 -3.09 -10.22
C ALA A 53 -1.65 -2.93 -10.54
N VAL A 54 -1.32 -2.09 -11.54
CA VAL A 54 0.08 -1.75 -11.83
C VAL A 54 0.71 -0.97 -10.69
N ALA A 55 0.03 0.07 -10.18
CA ALA A 55 0.55 0.89 -9.10
C ALA A 55 0.79 0.07 -7.82
N ALA A 56 -0.14 -0.81 -7.45
CA ALA A 56 -0.02 -1.70 -6.29
C ALA A 56 1.23 -2.61 -6.42
N ALA A 57 1.38 -3.31 -7.55
CA ALA A 57 2.53 -4.17 -7.75
C ALA A 57 3.87 -3.41 -7.80
N LEU A 58 3.87 -2.16 -8.31
CA LEU A 58 5.08 -1.33 -8.36
C LEU A 58 5.43 -0.69 -7.03
N SER A 59 4.44 -0.32 -6.19
CA SER A 59 4.70 0.24 -4.85
C SER A 59 5.51 -0.71 -3.99
N ASP A 60 5.18 -2.01 -4.03
CA ASP A 60 5.93 -3.06 -3.34
C ASP A 60 7.40 -3.14 -3.79
N LEU A 61 7.65 -3.05 -5.10
CA LEU A 61 9.02 -3.03 -5.61
C LEU A 61 9.78 -1.80 -5.14
N LEU A 62 9.16 -0.62 -5.27
CA LEU A 62 9.78 0.66 -4.94
C LEU A 62 10.13 0.79 -3.46
N VAL A 63 9.23 0.34 -2.56
CA VAL A 63 9.49 0.39 -1.12
C VAL A 63 10.63 -0.54 -0.70
N LYS A 64 10.93 -1.56 -1.52
CA LYS A 64 12.09 -2.47 -1.37
C LYS A 64 13.33 -2.00 -2.13
N PHE A 65 13.36 -0.75 -2.62
CA PHE A 65 14.45 -0.20 -3.41
C PHE A 65 14.75 -0.97 -4.70
N ALA A 66 13.83 -1.80 -5.15
CA ALA A 66 13.95 -2.43 -6.44
C ALA A 66 13.72 -1.40 -7.56
N VAL A 67 14.43 -1.57 -8.66
CA VAL A 67 14.30 -0.74 -9.86
C VAL A 67 13.35 -1.44 -10.82
N PRO A 68 12.09 -1.01 -10.96
CA PRO A 68 11.12 -1.67 -11.83
C PRO A 68 11.62 -1.78 -13.28
N LYS A 69 11.37 -2.90 -13.94
CA LYS A 69 11.77 -3.18 -15.32
C LYS A 69 10.60 -3.46 -16.22
N ALA A 70 9.70 -4.30 -15.76
CA ALA A 70 8.57 -4.74 -16.56
C ALA A 70 7.39 -5.18 -15.71
N VAL A 71 6.22 -5.18 -16.34
CA VAL A 71 4.99 -5.78 -15.81
C VAL A 71 4.38 -6.73 -16.84
N LEU A 72 3.71 -7.76 -16.32
CA LEU A 72 2.81 -8.66 -17.06
C LEU A 72 1.45 -8.65 -16.37
N SER A 73 0.39 -9.06 -17.05
CA SER A 73 -0.93 -9.15 -16.42
C SER A 73 -1.68 -10.41 -16.80
N SER A 74 -2.58 -10.85 -15.90
CA SER A 74 -3.70 -11.73 -16.25
C SER A 74 -4.98 -10.90 -16.12
N ILE A 75 -5.81 -10.89 -17.15
CA ILE A 75 -7.09 -10.18 -17.17
C ILE A 75 -8.21 -11.21 -17.35
N THR A 76 -9.11 -11.27 -16.40
CA THR A 76 -10.38 -11.97 -16.55
C THR A 76 -11.49 -10.93 -16.65
N ALA A 77 -12.41 -11.05 -17.62
CA ALA A 77 -13.50 -10.09 -17.77
C ALA A 77 -14.78 -10.76 -18.32
N PRO A 78 -15.98 -10.18 -18.05
CA PRO A 78 -17.24 -10.72 -18.57
C PRO A 78 -17.39 -10.56 -20.08
N ASP A 79 -16.78 -9.51 -20.65
CA ASP A 79 -16.86 -9.17 -22.06
C ASP A 79 -15.59 -8.46 -22.56
N ALA A 80 -15.47 -8.37 -23.88
CA ALA A 80 -14.32 -7.78 -24.54
C ALA A 80 -14.14 -6.28 -24.29
N GLN A 81 -15.22 -5.53 -24.05
CA GLN A 81 -15.15 -4.09 -23.77
C GLN A 81 -14.46 -3.83 -22.42
N ARG A 82 -14.91 -4.50 -21.36
CA ARG A 82 -14.30 -4.38 -20.03
C ARG A 82 -12.85 -4.86 -20.03
N ALA A 83 -12.56 -5.97 -20.70
CA ALA A 83 -11.19 -6.44 -20.87
C ALA A 83 -10.29 -5.40 -21.54
N ARG A 84 -10.79 -4.74 -22.59
CA ARG A 84 -10.08 -3.67 -23.30
C ARG A 84 -9.84 -2.46 -22.40
N GLU A 85 -10.84 -2.02 -21.64
CA GLU A 85 -10.68 -0.90 -20.72
C GLU A 85 -9.64 -1.19 -19.62
N VAL A 86 -9.64 -2.39 -19.03
CA VAL A 86 -8.60 -2.82 -18.06
C VAL A 86 -7.22 -2.79 -18.71
N PHE A 87 -7.08 -3.36 -19.91
CA PHE A 87 -5.83 -3.35 -20.67
C PHE A 87 -5.32 -1.93 -20.94
N ASP A 88 -6.21 -1.02 -21.37
CA ASP A 88 -5.83 0.38 -21.62
C ASP A 88 -5.32 1.05 -20.34
N GLY A 89 -5.94 0.80 -19.18
CA GLY A 89 -5.48 1.27 -17.89
C GLY A 89 -4.09 0.74 -17.50
N ILE A 90 -3.82 -0.56 -17.71
CA ILE A 90 -2.50 -1.15 -17.50
C ILE A 90 -1.45 -0.49 -18.39
N ARG A 91 -1.76 -0.33 -19.69
CA ARG A 91 -0.87 0.27 -20.67
C ARG A 91 -0.55 1.73 -20.33
N GLU A 92 -1.55 2.50 -19.93
CA GLU A 92 -1.37 3.89 -19.50
C GLU A 92 -0.51 3.99 -18.24
N ALA A 93 -0.75 3.15 -17.24
CA ALA A 93 0.03 3.09 -16.00
C ALA A 93 1.49 2.68 -16.28
N ALA A 94 1.71 1.64 -17.09
CA ALA A 94 3.06 1.20 -17.46
C ALA A 94 3.85 2.32 -18.18
N ALA A 95 3.19 3.06 -19.07
CA ALA A 95 3.80 4.23 -19.74
C ALA A 95 4.12 5.36 -18.73
N HIS A 96 3.20 5.67 -17.81
CA HIS A 96 3.38 6.69 -16.78
C HIS A 96 4.57 6.37 -15.86
N PHE A 97 4.68 5.13 -15.39
CA PHE A 97 5.75 4.68 -14.50
C PHE A 97 7.06 4.34 -15.23
N GLY A 98 7.10 4.46 -16.55
CA GLY A 98 8.30 4.18 -17.36
C GLY A 98 8.73 2.72 -17.35
N VAL A 99 7.80 1.77 -17.16
CA VAL A 99 8.04 0.32 -17.17
C VAL A 99 7.53 -0.31 -18.46
N ARG A 100 8.14 -1.42 -18.87
CA ARG A 100 7.67 -2.16 -20.06
C ARG A 100 6.46 -3.02 -19.69
N TYR A 101 5.38 -2.90 -20.44
CA TYR A 101 4.29 -3.87 -20.40
C TYR A 101 4.56 -4.98 -21.42
N LEU A 102 4.73 -6.21 -20.96
CA LEU A 102 5.12 -7.36 -21.80
C LEU A 102 3.93 -8.19 -22.31
N GLY A 103 2.69 -7.77 -21.97
CA GLY A 103 1.48 -8.52 -22.26
C GLY A 103 1.09 -9.44 -21.10
N GLY A 104 0.48 -10.58 -21.43
CA GLY A 104 0.02 -11.54 -20.42
C GLY A 104 -1.08 -12.44 -20.96
N ASP A 105 -2.03 -12.80 -20.10
CA ASP A 105 -3.11 -13.72 -20.41
C ASP A 105 -4.49 -13.03 -20.37
N LEU A 106 -5.46 -13.58 -21.09
CA LEU A 106 -6.83 -13.07 -21.17
C LEU A 106 -7.84 -14.21 -21.01
N ASN A 107 -8.72 -14.09 -20.05
CA ASN A 107 -9.73 -15.06 -19.71
C ASN A 107 -11.14 -14.47 -19.71
N GLN A 108 -12.16 -15.31 -19.87
CA GLN A 108 -13.54 -14.93 -19.66
C GLN A 108 -14.02 -15.37 -18.27
N GLY A 109 -14.70 -14.48 -17.53
CA GLY A 109 -15.25 -14.76 -16.22
C GLY A 109 -16.56 -14.01 -15.95
N ARG A 110 -17.03 -14.04 -14.72
CA ARG A 110 -18.30 -13.40 -14.32
C ARG A 110 -18.14 -11.93 -13.97
N GLU A 111 -16.95 -11.52 -13.54
CA GLU A 111 -16.57 -10.16 -13.19
C GLU A 111 -15.16 -9.85 -13.70
N ALA A 112 -14.77 -8.58 -13.65
CA ALA A 112 -13.40 -8.22 -13.96
C ALA A 112 -12.48 -8.57 -12.78
N VAL A 113 -11.42 -9.34 -13.08
CA VAL A 113 -10.30 -9.61 -12.18
C VAL A 113 -9.02 -9.28 -12.96
N VAL A 114 -8.14 -8.54 -12.34
CA VAL A 114 -6.85 -8.19 -12.92
C VAL A 114 -5.75 -8.49 -11.92
N ASP A 115 -4.76 -9.27 -12.35
CA ASP A 115 -3.53 -9.50 -11.61
C ASP A 115 -2.36 -8.98 -12.43
N VAL A 116 -1.43 -8.31 -11.78
CA VAL A 116 -0.21 -7.76 -12.38
C VAL A 116 1.01 -8.37 -11.69
N VAL A 117 1.89 -8.94 -12.48
CA VAL A 117 3.23 -9.33 -12.03
C VAL A 117 4.20 -8.21 -12.36
N ALA A 118 4.86 -7.66 -11.36
CA ALA A 118 5.92 -6.67 -11.52
C ALA A 118 7.28 -7.31 -11.26
N ILE A 119 8.29 -6.95 -12.06
CA ILE A 119 9.66 -7.44 -11.99
C ILE A 119 10.60 -6.25 -11.95
N GLY A 120 11.53 -6.22 -10.98
CA GLY A 120 12.53 -5.18 -10.82
C GLY A 120 13.90 -5.72 -10.42
N ALA A 121 14.97 -5.02 -10.79
CA ALA A 121 16.30 -5.33 -10.28
C ALA A 121 16.36 -4.97 -8.78
N ALA A 122 16.87 -5.86 -7.93
CA ALA A 122 16.91 -5.70 -6.48
C ALA A 122 18.34 -5.54 -5.98
N PRO A 123 18.88 -4.32 -5.89
CA PRO A 123 20.24 -4.09 -5.40
C PRO A 123 20.37 -4.32 -3.89
N ALA A 124 19.27 -4.33 -3.16
CA ALA A 124 19.21 -4.60 -1.73
C ALA A 124 18.06 -5.54 -1.40
N ARG A 125 18.14 -6.22 -0.26
CA ARG A 125 17.05 -7.03 0.30
C ARG A 125 16.63 -6.43 1.63
N ILE A 126 15.45 -5.81 1.65
CA ILE A 126 14.88 -5.18 2.86
C ILE A 126 13.68 -6.00 3.31
N GLY A 127 13.70 -6.42 4.57
CA GLY A 127 12.58 -7.15 5.20
C GLY A 127 11.52 -6.23 5.81
N ARG A 128 10.62 -6.84 6.58
CA ARG A 128 9.54 -6.17 7.33
C ARG A 128 9.82 -6.06 8.84
N ARG A 129 11.01 -6.43 9.30
CA ARG A 129 11.36 -6.48 10.74
C ARG A 129 12.25 -5.31 11.11
N PRO A 130 11.72 -4.26 11.75
CA PRO A 130 12.51 -3.10 12.16
C PRO A 130 13.41 -3.44 13.36
N ARG A 131 14.46 -2.65 13.54
CA ARG A 131 15.36 -2.76 14.69
C ARG A 131 14.89 -1.84 15.81
N PRO A 132 14.93 -2.28 17.10
CA PRO A 132 14.76 -1.39 18.24
C PRO A 132 15.71 -0.19 18.17
N GLY A 133 15.23 0.99 18.57
CA GLY A 133 15.96 2.24 18.45
C GLY A 133 15.80 2.98 17.12
N HIS A 134 15.24 2.33 16.09
CA HIS A 134 14.84 2.98 14.85
C HIS A 134 13.51 3.74 15.01
N VAL A 135 13.25 4.66 14.08
CA VAL A 135 11.98 5.36 13.96
C VAL A 135 11.29 4.96 12.65
N LEU A 136 9.97 4.88 12.68
CA LEU A 136 9.18 4.75 11.46
C LEU A 136 8.95 6.14 10.87
N ILE A 137 9.29 6.25 9.61
CA ILE A 137 9.10 7.48 8.82
C ILE A 137 8.16 7.24 7.65
N ALA A 138 7.39 8.25 7.31
CA ALA A 138 6.50 8.27 6.17
C ALA A 138 6.36 9.70 5.62
N PRO A 139 5.97 9.90 4.35
CA PRO A 139 5.54 11.20 3.89
C PRO A 139 4.25 11.60 4.61
N PRO A 140 4.06 12.87 5.02
CA PRO A 140 2.86 13.29 5.75
C PRO A 140 1.69 13.53 4.77
N LEU A 141 1.26 12.46 4.08
CA LEU A 141 0.26 12.49 3.01
C LEU A 141 -0.90 11.51 3.24
N PHE A 142 -0.94 10.87 4.40
CA PHE A 142 -1.94 9.84 4.71
C PHE A 142 -3.33 10.41 5.03
N GLY A 143 -4.36 9.61 4.75
CA GLY A 143 -5.75 9.85 5.11
C GLY A 143 -6.63 10.40 3.98
N TYR A 144 -6.07 10.80 2.83
CA TYR A 144 -6.89 11.24 1.69
C TYR A 144 -7.79 10.12 1.18
N THR A 145 -7.27 8.91 1.04
CA THR A 145 -8.07 7.76 0.61
C THR A 145 -9.13 7.40 1.64
N GLY A 146 -8.81 7.51 2.93
CA GLY A 146 -9.77 7.32 4.02
C GLY A 146 -10.94 8.29 3.96
N LEU A 147 -10.68 9.58 3.71
CA LEU A 147 -11.74 10.57 3.46
C LEU A 147 -12.59 10.16 2.25
N ALA A 148 -11.96 9.71 1.16
CA ALA A 148 -12.68 9.31 -0.04
C ALA A 148 -13.53 8.05 0.19
N PHE A 149 -13.05 7.05 0.90
CA PHE A 149 -13.84 5.86 1.24
C PHE A 149 -15.09 6.20 2.05
N LEU A 150 -14.96 7.10 3.01
CA LEU A 150 -16.04 7.45 3.93
C LEU A 150 -16.99 8.50 3.35
N ALA A 151 -16.50 9.41 2.54
CA ALA A 151 -17.23 10.59 2.12
C ALA A 151 -17.12 10.95 0.63
N PHE A 152 -16.90 9.98 -0.28
CA PHE A 152 -16.70 10.27 -1.72
C PHE A 152 -17.85 11.07 -2.36
N LYS A 153 -19.06 11.01 -1.82
CA LYS A 153 -20.20 11.79 -2.28
C LYS A 153 -20.03 13.30 -2.06
N GLU A 154 -19.17 13.69 -1.12
CA GLU A 154 -18.85 15.08 -0.81
C GLU A 154 -17.69 15.65 -1.66
N ALA A 155 -17.12 14.84 -2.60
CA ALA A 155 -15.98 15.26 -3.44
C ALA A 155 -16.22 16.58 -4.21
N GLY A 156 -17.47 16.88 -4.57
CA GLY A 156 -17.81 18.15 -5.22
C GLY A 156 -17.77 19.38 -4.29
N ARG A 157 -17.68 19.17 -2.97
CA ARG A 157 -17.69 20.25 -1.96
C ARG A 157 -16.39 20.30 -1.14
N SER A 158 -15.66 19.20 -1.05
CA SER A 158 -14.44 19.06 -0.28
C SER A 158 -13.23 18.79 -1.20
N PRO A 159 -12.27 19.71 -1.30
CA PRO A 159 -11.03 19.49 -2.05
C PRO A 159 -10.23 18.29 -1.54
N ALA A 160 -10.19 18.06 -0.22
CA ALA A 160 -9.46 16.94 0.37
C ALA A 160 -10.10 15.59 -0.03
N VAL A 161 -11.43 15.48 0.01
CA VAL A 161 -12.17 14.30 -0.47
C VAL A 161 -11.94 14.10 -1.97
N ALA A 162 -12.02 15.18 -2.77
CA ALA A 162 -11.78 15.12 -4.21
C ALA A 162 -10.38 14.61 -4.55
N LYS A 163 -9.35 15.06 -3.79
CA LYS A 163 -7.98 14.58 -3.91
C LYS A 163 -7.89 13.08 -3.58
N GLY A 164 -8.55 12.62 -2.53
CA GLY A 164 -8.61 11.20 -2.18
C GLY A 164 -9.29 10.36 -3.26
N VAL A 165 -10.41 10.83 -3.84
CA VAL A 165 -11.07 10.15 -4.97
C VAL A 165 -10.13 10.06 -6.18
N SER A 166 -9.41 11.13 -6.51
CA SER A 166 -8.43 11.13 -7.60
C SER A 166 -7.30 10.14 -7.33
N TRP A 167 -6.84 10.08 -6.08
CA TRP A 167 -5.79 9.14 -5.65
C TRP A 167 -6.26 7.69 -5.79
N LEU A 168 -7.45 7.36 -5.26
CA LEU A 168 -8.02 6.02 -5.39
C LEU A 168 -8.24 5.60 -6.85
N LYS A 169 -8.49 6.53 -7.75
CA LYS A 169 -8.62 6.22 -9.17
C LYS A 169 -7.28 5.90 -9.83
N ARG A 170 -6.28 6.73 -9.58
CA ARG A 170 -4.98 6.65 -10.28
C ARG A 170 -3.83 7.08 -9.36
N PRO A 171 -3.41 6.23 -8.40
CA PRO A 171 -2.23 6.51 -7.59
C PRO A 171 -0.99 6.69 -8.47
N THR A 172 -0.17 7.71 -8.19
CA THR A 172 0.98 8.10 -9.02
C THR A 172 2.32 7.66 -8.47
N LEU A 173 2.37 7.22 -7.20
CA LEU A 173 3.59 6.83 -6.48
C LEU A 173 4.66 7.93 -6.46
N ASP A 174 4.23 9.20 -6.47
CA ASP A 174 5.11 10.38 -6.39
C ASP A 174 5.62 10.57 -4.96
N TRP A 175 6.53 9.71 -4.55
CA TRP A 175 7.11 9.74 -3.22
C TRP A 175 8.26 10.74 -3.14
N PRO A 176 8.49 11.38 -1.97
CA PRO A 176 9.76 12.07 -1.73
C PRO A 176 10.92 11.08 -1.87
N LYS A 177 12.12 11.61 -2.11
CA LYS A 177 13.32 10.76 -2.24
C LYS A 177 13.47 9.87 -0.99
N PRO A 178 13.52 8.54 -1.14
CA PRO A 178 13.62 7.63 -0.01
C PRO A 178 14.97 7.76 0.72
N PRO A 179 15.06 7.32 1.99
CA PRO A 179 16.32 7.28 2.72
C PRO A 179 17.32 6.35 2.02
N PRO A 180 18.64 6.50 2.27
CA PRO A 180 19.63 5.54 1.79
C PRO A 180 19.30 4.11 2.29
N PRO A 181 19.40 3.06 1.45
CA PRO A 181 19.05 1.69 1.86
C PRO A 181 19.82 1.21 3.10
N ASP A 182 21.08 1.61 3.26
CA ASP A 182 21.92 1.24 4.40
C ASP A 182 21.42 1.79 5.74
N CYS A 183 20.59 2.84 5.71
CA CYS A 183 19.93 3.39 6.89
C CYS A 183 18.64 2.66 7.26
N VAL A 184 18.13 1.77 6.39
CA VAL A 184 16.80 1.17 6.51
C VAL A 184 16.91 -0.24 7.07
N SER A 185 16.22 -0.52 8.17
CA SER A 185 16.13 -1.89 8.73
C SER A 185 14.89 -2.64 8.27
N ALA A 186 13.82 -1.95 7.94
CA ALA A 186 12.58 -2.52 7.42
C ALA A 186 11.84 -1.50 6.57
N SER A 187 11.03 -1.98 5.65
CA SER A 187 10.14 -1.16 4.85
C SER A 187 8.87 -1.90 4.49
N MET A 188 7.83 -1.16 4.19
CA MET A 188 6.55 -1.68 3.71
C MET A 188 5.76 -0.53 3.08
N ASP A 189 4.99 -0.78 2.05
CA ASP A 189 3.99 0.18 1.57
C ASP A 189 2.67 0.07 2.35
N SER A 190 1.78 1.03 2.16
CA SER A 190 0.50 1.06 2.87
C SER A 190 -0.67 0.70 1.95
N SER A 191 -0.76 -0.56 1.54
CA SER A 191 -1.89 -1.07 0.76
C SER A 191 -3.15 -1.26 1.61
N ASP A 192 -3.00 -1.77 2.84
CA ASP A 192 -4.09 -2.08 3.79
C ASP A 192 -4.23 -1.06 4.94
N GLY A 193 -3.55 0.09 4.81
CA GLY A 193 -3.54 1.14 5.82
C GLY A 193 -2.36 1.06 6.79
N ILE A 194 -2.09 2.19 7.45
CA ILE A 194 -0.96 2.31 8.40
C ILE A 194 -1.08 1.30 9.54
N ALA A 195 -2.27 1.07 10.06
CA ALA A 195 -2.47 0.14 11.17
C ALA A 195 -1.97 -1.26 10.81
N ASP A 196 -2.19 -1.71 9.58
CA ASP A 196 -1.68 -2.99 9.11
C ASP A 196 -0.15 -3.03 9.07
N VAL A 197 0.47 -1.98 8.53
CA VAL A 197 1.93 -1.86 8.49
C VAL A 197 2.52 -1.91 9.91
N LEU A 198 1.94 -1.16 10.85
CA LEU A 198 2.40 -1.14 12.25
C LEU A 198 2.33 -2.52 12.88
N TRP A 199 1.21 -3.24 12.74
CA TRP A 199 1.06 -4.58 13.29
C TRP A 199 1.94 -5.62 12.61
N THR A 200 2.17 -5.48 11.31
CA THR A 200 3.08 -6.36 10.56
C THR A 200 4.53 -6.16 11.00
N MET A 201 4.95 -4.90 11.16
CA MET A 201 6.32 -4.57 11.59
C MET A 201 6.56 -4.82 13.09
N ALA A 202 5.52 -4.85 13.93
CA ALA A 202 5.67 -5.06 15.38
C ALA A 202 6.12 -6.48 15.76
N ARG A 203 6.21 -7.43 14.83
CA ARG A 203 6.59 -8.81 15.14
C ARG A 203 7.98 -8.89 15.79
N GLY A 204 8.01 -9.12 17.12
CA GLY A 204 9.23 -9.22 17.92
C GLY A 204 9.79 -7.89 18.45
N VAL A 205 9.07 -6.79 18.27
CA VAL A 205 9.35 -5.48 18.82
C VAL A 205 8.04 -4.80 19.20
N ASP A 206 8.06 -3.76 20.01
CA ASP A 206 6.89 -2.90 20.18
C ASP A 206 7.04 -1.63 19.34
N ILE A 207 5.91 -1.10 18.85
CA ILE A 207 5.87 0.15 18.10
C ILE A 207 5.02 1.16 18.88
N VAL A 208 5.59 2.34 19.13
CA VAL A 208 4.90 3.44 19.79
C VAL A 208 4.64 4.54 18.77
N LEU A 209 3.38 4.62 18.33
CA LEU A 209 2.89 5.69 17.45
C LEU A 209 2.83 7.00 18.27
N GLU A 210 3.48 8.05 17.78
CA GLU A 210 3.57 9.34 18.45
C GLU A 210 2.64 10.39 17.82
N ARG A 211 2.44 10.32 16.50
CA ARG A 211 1.56 11.22 15.75
C ARG A 211 1.05 10.55 14.49
N LEU A 212 -0.01 11.08 13.93
CA LEU A 212 -0.51 10.65 12.61
C LEU A 212 0.32 11.33 11.52
N PRO A 213 0.84 10.61 10.50
CA PRO A 213 1.57 11.19 9.38
C PRO A 213 0.60 11.75 8.31
N ALA A 214 -0.32 12.62 8.73
CA ALA A 214 -1.36 13.19 7.92
C ALA A 214 -1.23 14.71 7.83
N PRO A 215 -1.64 15.32 6.72
CA PRO A 215 -1.73 16.79 6.62
C PRO A 215 -2.85 17.32 7.51
N GLU A 216 -2.69 18.56 7.98
CA GLU A 216 -3.69 19.23 8.79
C GLU A 216 -5.06 19.35 8.09
N GLU A 217 -5.06 19.52 6.77
CA GLU A 217 -6.29 19.58 5.97
C GLU A 217 -7.10 18.28 6.02
N VAL A 218 -6.45 17.10 6.10
CA VAL A 218 -7.13 15.81 6.25
C VAL A 218 -7.76 15.69 7.63
N VAL A 219 -7.03 16.05 8.67
CA VAL A 219 -7.51 16.01 10.05
C VAL A 219 -8.71 16.97 10.23
N SER A 220 -8.58 18.20 9.73
CA SER A 220 -9.63 19.21 9.82
C SER A 220 -10.89 18.80 9.04
N GLU A 221 -10.72 18.24 7.85
CA GLU A 221 -11.84 17.76 7.04
C GLU A 221 -12.55 16.56 7.71
N ALA A 222 -11.82 15.60 8.25
CA ALA A 222 -12.40 14.47 8.98
C ALA A 222 -13.29 14.98 10.14
N LEU A 223 -12.79 15.92 10.92
CA LEU A 223 -13.54 16.54 12.02
C LEU A 223 -14.78 17.27 11.50
N SER A 224 -14.70 18.00 10.38
CA SER A 224 -15.82 18.71 9.78
C SER A 224 -16.94 17.78 9.30
N LEU A 225 -16.56 16.58 8.87
CA LEU A 225 -17.47 15.51 8.44
C LEU A 225 -17.97 14.65 9.61
N GLY A 226 -17.54 14.93 10.85
CA GLY A 226 -17.90 14.16 12.04
C GLY A 226 -17.26 12.76 12.08
N VAL A 227 -16.13 12.57 11.38
CA VAL A 227 -15.41 11.30 11.33
C VAL A 227 -14.16 11.39 12.20
N ASP A 228 -13.80 10.28 12.84
CA ASP A 228 -12.59 10.20 13.65
C ASP A 228 -11.33 10.27 12.75
N PRO A 229 -10.46 11.29 12.89
CA PRO A 229 -9.22 11.36 12.13
C PRO A 229 -8.30 10.15 12.29
N GLU A 230 -8.34 9.47 13.45
CA GLU A 230 -7.56 8.24 13.66
C GLU A 230 -8.06 7.12 12.73
N GLU A 231 -9.37 6.96 12.59
CA GLU A 231 -9.97 5.99 11.67
C GLU A 231 -9.61 6.30 10.22
N VAL A 232 -9.75 7.58 9.81
CA VAL A 232 -9.42 8.05 8.47
C VAL A 232 -7.97 7.78 8.10
N VAL A 233 -7.03 7.98 9.02
CA VAL A 233 -5.59 7.88 8.75
C VAL A 233 -5.05 6.47 8.95
N LEU A 234 -5.51 5.77 9.98
CA LEU A 234 -4.91 4.47 10.35
C LEU A 234 -5.50 3.29 9.59
N ASN A 235 -6.78 3.37 9.19
CA ASN A 235 -7.45 2.30 8.45
C ASN A 235 -7.54 2.54 6.93
N ALA A 236 -7.15 3.73 6.45
CA ALA A 236 -7.16 4.02 5.04
C ALA A 236 -6.19 3.08 4.29
N GLY A 237 -6.71 2.35 3.34
CA GLY A 237 -5.92 1.54 2.41
C GLY A 237 -5.74 2.23 1.07
N GLU A 238 -4.99 1.57 0.19
CA GLU A 238 -4.73 1.97 -1.19
C GLU A 238 -4.04 3.33 -1.36
N GLU A 239 -3.33 3.78 -0.33
CA GLU A 239 -2.49 4.97 -0.44
C GLU A 239 -1.17 4.65 -1.12
N PHE A 240 -0.70 3.42 -1.00
CA PHE A 240 0.57 2.94 -1.57
C PHE A 240 1.74 3.86 -1.22
N LEU A 241 1.70 4.47 -0.04
CA LEU A 241 2.75 5.34 0.48
C LEU A 241 3.79 4.51 1.23
N PRO A 242 5.08 4.88 1.15
CA PRO A 242 6.15 4.13 1.76
C PRO A 242 6.25 4.41 3.26
N ILE A 243 6.51 3.36 4.02
CA ILE A 243 6.90 3.43 5.43
C ILE A 243 8.26 2.75 5.58
N PHE A 244 9.23 3.47 6.13
CA PHE A 244 10.58 2.98 6.37
C PHE A 244 10.91 3.02 7.86
N ALA A 245 11.55 1.97 8.38
CA ALA A 245 12.18 1.97 9.69
C ALA A 245 13.65 2.34 9.54
N VAL A 246 14.04 3.50 10.04
CA VAL A 246 15.38 4.07 9.82
C VAL A 246 16.09 4.46 11.11
N ASP A 247 17.42 4.51 11.08
CA ASP A 247 18.20 5.23 12.08
C ASP A 247 17.66 6.67 12.18
N PRO A 248 17.38 7.21 13.38
CA PRO A 248 16.85 8.57 13.54
C PRO A 248 17.67 9.68 12.85
N ARG A 249 18.97 9.43 12.60
CA ARG A 249 19.86 10.37 11.90
C ARG A 249 19.68 10.38 10.38
N CYS A 250 18.91 9.44 9.85
CA CYS A 250 18.73 9.24 8.41
C CYS A 250 17.33 9.66 7.90
N VAL A 251 16.60 10.48 8.65
CA VAL A 251 15.28 10.97 8.21
C VAL A 251 15.48 12.01 7.09
N PRO A 252 15.06 11.73 5.84
CA PRO A 252 15.27 12.66 4.74
C PRO A 252 14.16 13.72 4.68
N ASP A 253 14.40 14.77 3.91
CA ASP A 253 13.38 15.77 3.60
C ASP A 253 12.15 15.17 2.96
N GLY A 254 10.98 15.67 3.30
CA GLY A 254 9.68 15.16 2.83
C GLY A 254 9.12 13.99 3.63
N TYR A 255 9.86 13.47 4.61
CA TYR A 255 9.39 12.45 5.55
C TYR A 255 9.27 13.00 6.97
N VAL A 256 8.38 12.41 7.73
CA VAL A 256 8.23 12.69 9.17
C VAL A 256 8.41 11.39 9.96
N ALA A 257 9.16 11.46 11.07
CA ALA A 257 9.18 10.38 12.05
C ALA A 257 7.84 10.41 12.78
N PHE A 258 7.10 9.31 12.78
CA PHE A 258 5.75 9.25 13.32
C PHE A 258 5.58 8.17 14.40
N ALA A 259 6.49 7.20 14.47
CA ALA A 259 6.50 6.16 15.50
C ALA A 259 7.93 5.77 15.88
N ARG A 260 8.10 5.23 17.09
CA ARG A 260 9.36 4.64 17.56
C ARG A 260 9.26 3.13 17.65
N VAL A 261 10.36 2.47 17.35
CA VAL A 261 10.53 1.03 17.51
C VAL A 261 11.31 0.79 18.81
N VAL A 262 10.73 0.03 19.73
CA VAL A 262 11.33 -0.28 21.04
C VAL A 262 11.38 -1.79 21.26
N GLU A 263 12.23 -2.24 22.18
CA GLU A 263 12.20 -3.63 22.65
C GLU A 263 10.78 -3.99 23.10
N GLY A 264 10.30 -5.20 22.73
CA GLY A 264 8.94 -5.60 23.08
C GLY A 264 8.53 -6.95 22.51
N GLU A 265 7.25 -7.27 22.67
CA GLU A 265 6.69 -8.60 22.37
C GLU A 265 5.72 -8.60 21.17
N GLY A 266 5.64 -7.50 20.45
CA GLY A 266 4.77 -7.42 19.24
C GLY A 266 3.51 -6.59 19.45
N LYS A 267 3.57 -5.53 20.23
CA LYS A 267 2.45 -4.63 20.48
C LYS A 267 2.61 -3.29 19.79
N VAL A 268 1.49 -2.68 19.48
CA VAL A 268 1.42 -1.33 18.91
C VAL A 268 0.67 -0.43 19.87
N TYR A 269 1.27 0.69 20.22
CA TYR A 269 0.68 1.67 21.17
C TYR A 269 0.46 3.01 20.51
N TYR A 270 -0.64 3.66 20.87
CA TYR A 270 -0.92 5.04 20.54
C TYR A 270 -1.54 5.75 21.75
N ARG A 271 -1.00 6.92 22.13
CA ARG A 271 -1.47 7.70 23.30
C ARG A 271 -1.53 6.87 24.58
N GLY A 272 -0.54 6.00 24.79
CA GLY A 272 -0.42 5.16 25.98
C GLY A 272 -1.40 3.98 26.05
N LYS A 273 -2.14 3.69 24.97
CA LYS A 273 -3.06 2.54 24.86
C LYS A 273 -2.66 1.67 23.70
N GLU A 274 -2.95 0.37 23.79
CA GLU A 274 -2.77 -0.54 22.67
C GLU A 274 -3.70 -0.13 21.52
N LEU A 275 -3.17 -0.10 20.29
CA LEU A 275 -3.89 0.31 19.09
C LEU A 275 -5.01 -0.68 18.78
N ARG A 276 -6.22 -0.19 18.58
CA ARG A 276 -7.40 -1.01 18.26
C ARG A 276 -7.51 -1.37 16.77
N PHE A 277 -7.06 -0.48 15.90
CA PHE A 277 -7.12 -0.64 14.45
C PHE A 277 -6.13 -1.70 13.98
N ARG A 278 -6.52 -2.47 12.95
CA ARG A 278 -5.72 -3.59 12.40
C ARG A 278 -5.52 -3.51 10.88
N GLY A 279 -6.04 -2.47 10.23
CA GLY A 279 -6.08 -2.35 8.78
C GLY A 279 -7.07 -3.30 8.12
N TRP A 280 -7.05 -3.34 6.81
CA TRP A 280 -7.92 -4.21 6.00
C TRP A 280 -7.41 -5.64 5.94
N ALA A 281 -8.31 -6.62 5.80
CA ALA A 281 -7.99 -8.01 5.43
C ALA A 281 -9.23 -8.72 4.92
N TYR A 282 -9.06 -9.56 3.90
CA TYR A 282 -10.11 -10.45 3.39
C TYR A 282 -10.44 -11.57 4.40
N PHE A 283 -11.60 -12.20 4.21
CA PHE A 283 -12.07 -13.36 5.00
C PHE A 283 -12.20 -13.13 6.51
N ARG A 284 -12.14 -11.90 6.99
CA ARG A 284 -12.53 -11.59 8.37
C ARG A 284 -14.03 -11.77 8.51
N SER A 285 -14.43 -12.54 9.52
CA SER A 285 -15.83 -12.53 9.96
C SER A 285 -16.17 -11.12 10.47
N PRO A 286 -17.34 -10.59 10.15
CA PRO A 286 -17.78 -9.27 10.62
C PRO A 286 -17.87 -9.22 12.16
#